data_277c3061ef37c4f65a8c9a481ebb9bb5
#
_entry.id   277c3061ef37c4f65a8c9a481ebb9bb5
#
_cell.length_a   1.000
_cell.length_b   1.000
_cell.length_c   1.000
_cell.angle_alpha   90.00
_cell.angle_beta   90.00
_cell.angle_gamma   90.00
#
_symmetry.space_group_name_H-M   'P 1'
#
loop_
_entity.id
_entity.type
_entity.pdbx_description
1 polymer ?
#
loop_
_entity_poly.entity_id
_entity_poly.type
_entity_poly.pdbx_seq_one_letter_code
_entity_poly.pdbx_strand_id
1 'polypeptide(L)'
;MPVSDAFHIYDTTLRDGAQQEGLNLSVHDKLAIARHLDDLGVGFIEGGWPGANPKDTEFFARAKKELVLKNATFVAFGATRRPNVKAADDVLLGALRDSGAPAVTLVAKAFDRHVDLALKTSLDENLEMIRDSVSHLIAEGQRVFLDAEHFFDGYRSNRAYALEVVRVAAEAGADVIALCDTNGGMLPDELSQVVHDVLTASSARLGIHCHNDTGCAVANSMAAVAAGATHVQGTLNGYGERTGNADLVTIIANLELKKQQLVLPKNSLHEAFRISHAIAEVTNVSSSARQPYVGVSAFAHKAGLHASAIKVDPSLYQHEDPASVGNDMRMLVSDMAGRASIELKSQELGVDLGGDKELIGRIVDRVKEMESRGFTFEAADASFELLVHEEVSGKRPSFFTIDHWLTTVERSEDQSILTKAEVKVTAMGKQISCSGTGNGPVNAFDNALRTGLKALYPELEVLELTDYKVRILEGRLGTGAVTRVLVETSDGKGEWNTVGVHENVIAASAMALEDAVTFGLLRQGRKPE
;
A
#
# COMPACT_ATOMS: atom_id res chain seq x y z
N MET A 1 11.89 -24.02 -6.23
CA MET A 1 11.94 -24.37 -7.66
C MET A 1 11.60 -23.11 -8.42
N PRO A 2 12.25 -22.81 -9.53
CA PRO A 2 11.86 -21.65 -10.33
C PRO A 2 10.37 -21.75 -10.70
N VAL A 3 9.70 -20.60 -10.78
CA VAL A 3 8.31 -20.51 -11.22
C VAL A 3 8.18 -21.17 -12.59
N SER A 4 7.13 -21.98 -12.78
CA SER A 4 6.88 -22.65 -14.06
C SER A 4 6.72 -21.60 -15.16
N ASP A 5 7.41 -21.80 -16.29
CA ASP A 5 7.21 -20.98 -17.50
C ASP A 5 5.80 -21.14 -18.12
N ALA A 6 4.94 -21.94 -17.50
CA ALA A 6 3.56 -22.13 -17.93
C ALA A 6 2.64 -20.92 -17.63
N PHE A 7 2.96 -20.13 -16.60
CA PHE A 7 2.21 -18.94 -16.24
C PHE A 7 3.15 -17.83 -15.76
N HIS A 8 2.93 -16.61 -16.23
CA HIS A 8 3.78 -15.47 -15.92
C HIS A 8 3.07 -14.43 -15.07
N ILE A 9 3.65 -14.09 -13.91
CA ILE A 9 3.41 -12.83 -13.21
C ILE A 9 4.49 -11.86 -13.64
N TYR A 10 4.08 -10.77 -14.26
CA TYR A 10 4.95 -9.78 -14.87
C TYR A 10 4.72 -8.41 -14.24
N ASP A 11 5.70 -7.91 -13.51
CA ASP A 11 5.60 -6.64 -12.78
C ASP A 11 6.13 -5.48 -13.62
N THR A 12 5.33 -4.41 -13.74
CA THR A 12 5.66 -3.17 -14.44
C THR A 12 5.80 -1.97 -13.49
N THR A 13 5.96 -2.19 -12.19
CA THR A 13 6.05 -1.12 -11.17
C THR A 13 7.16 -0.12 -11.48
N LEU A 14 8.33 -0.59 -11.97
CA LEU A 14 9.48 0.27 -12.24
C LEU A 14 9.38 1.06 -13.54
N ARG A 15 8.45 0.72 -14.43
CA ARG A 15 8.23 1.44 -15.70
C ARG A 15 6.86 2.12 -15.72
N ASP A 16 5.77 1.36 -15.84
CA ASP A 16 4.40 1.89 -15.92
C ASP A 16 3.94 2.45 -14.57
N GLY A 17 4.22 1.73 -13.50
CA GLY A 17 3.97 2.18 -12.15
C GLY A 17 4.65 3.52 -11.82
N ALA A 18 5.86 3.71 -12.32
CA ALA A 18 6.63 4.95 -12.12
C ALA A 18 6.06 6.18 -12.86
N GLN A 19 5.04 5.99 -13.70
CA GLN A 19 4.31 7.09 -14.37
C GLN A 19 3.20 7.69 -13.49
N GLN A 20 2.98 7.17 -12.29
CA GLN A 20 2.02 7.73 -11.34
C GLN A 20 2.38 9.16 -10.97
N GLU A 21 1.35 10.04 -10.92
CA GLU A 21 1.51 11.41 -10.45
C GLU A 21 2.12 11.44 -9.03
N GLY A 22 3.16 12.26 -8.84
CA GLY A 22 3.86 12.39 -7.56
C GLY A 22 4.91 11.31 -7.28
N LEU A 23 5.03 10.27 -8.11
CA LEU A 23 6.03 9.21 -7.94
C LEU A 23 7.30 9.51 -8.78
N ASN A 24 8.44 9.64 -8.11
CA ASN A 24 9.72 9.87 -8.78
C ASN A 24 10.81 8.97 -8.19
N LEU A 25 11.00 7.82 -8.78
CA LEU A 25 11.98 6.83 -8.34
C LEU A 25 13.40 7.23 -8.77
N SER A 26 14.33 7.23 -7.84
CA SER A 26 15.76 7.26 -8.14
C SER A 26 16.23 5.87 -8.65
N VAL A 27 17.44 5.81 -9.19
CA VAL A 27 18.04 4.51 -9.57
C VAL A 27 18.19 3.59 -8.35
N HIS A 28 18.48 4.16 -7.17
CA HIS A 28 18.57 3.39 -5.92
C HIS A 28 17.22 2.80 -5.53
N ASP A 29 16.16 3.57 -5.61
CA ASP A 29 14.80 3.11 -5.32
C ASP A 29 14.38 1.98 -6.27
N LYS A 30 14.65 2.12 -7.57
CA LYS A 30 14.39 1.05 -8.56
C LYS A 30 15.13 -0.24 -8.21
N LEU A 31 16.40 -0.16 -7.79
CA LEU A 31 17.16 -1.32 -7.36
C LEU A 31 16.60 -1.97 -6.08
N ALA A 32 16.13 -1.16 -5.13
CA ALA A 32 15.50 -1.65 -3.90
C ALA A 32 14.16 -2.35 -4.20
N ILE A 33 13.30 -1.72 -4.98
CA ILE A 33 12.01 -2.29 -5.39
C ILE A 33 12.20 -3.59 -6.18
N ALA A 34 13.18 -3.64 -7.11
CA ALA A 34 13.48 -4.86 -7.86
C ALA A 34 13.84 -6.05 -6.96
N ARG A 35 14.58 -5.82 -5.86
CA ARG A 35 14.89 -6.87 -4.87
C ARG A 35 13.63 -7.34 -4.14
N HIS A 36 12.76 -6.42 -3.72
CA HIS A 36 11.49 -6.78 -3.07
C HIS A 36 10.58 -7.59 -4.00
N LEU A 37 10.50 -7.22 -5.27
CA LEU A 37 9.73 -7.97 -6.28
C LEU A 37 10.30 -9.37 -6.51
N ASP A 38 11.61 -9.50 -6.58
CA ASP A 38 12.28 -10.81 -6.68
C ASP A 38 12.07 -11.67 -5.42
N ASP A 39 12.11 -11.05 -4.23
CA ASP A 39 11.83 -11.73 -2.95
C ASP A 39 10.38 -12.23 -2.89
N LEU A 40 9.41 -11.49 -3.43
CA LEU A 40 8.04 -11.95 -3.59
C LEU A 40 7.96 -13.15 -4.55
N GLY A 41 8.85 -13.21 -5.54
CA GLY A 41 8.93 -14.29 -6.49
C GLY A 41 8.16 -14.06 -7.79
N VAL A 42 7.96 -12.80 -8.21
CA VAL A 42 7.41 -12.52 -9.55
C VAL A 42 8.31 -13.10 -10.64
N GLY A 43 7.71 -13.52 -11.75
CA GLY A 43 8.47 -14.15 -12.83
C GLY A 43 9.27 -13.16 -13.69
N PHE A 44 8.78 -11.92 -13.82
CA PHE A 44 9.39 -10.89 -14.65
C PHE A 44 9.30 -9.52 -13.98
N ILE A 45 10.36 -8.69 -14.15
CA ILE A 45 10.43 -7.32 -13.68
C ILE A 45 10.82 -6.41 -14.84
N GLU A 46 9.91 -5.53 -15.24
CA GLU A 46 10.12 -4.54 -16.30
C GLU A 46 10.80 -3.29 -15.75
N GLY A 47 12.06 -3.08 -16.10
CA GLY A 47 12.90 -2.08 -15.45
C GLY A 47 12.76 -0.65 -15.98
N GLY A 48 12.26 -0.47 -17.21
CA GLY A 48 12.17 0.84 -17.85
C GLY A 48 12.61 0.81 -19.32
N TRP A 49 12.80 2.00 -19.90
CA TRP A 49 13.14 2.20 -21.31
C TRP A 49 14.59 2.69 -21.50
N PRO A 50 15.57 1.78 -21.60
CA PRO A 50 16.95 2.17 -21.87
C PRO A 50 17.08 2.86 -23.24
N GLY A 51 17.92 3.90 -23.31
CA GLY A 51 18.10 4.71 -24.53
C GLY A 51 17.10 5.85 -24.69
N ALA A 52 15.87 5.74 -24.18
CA ALA A 52 14.89 6.83 -24.19
C ALA A 52 14.99 7.73 -22.95
N ASN A 53 15.32 7.14 -21.79
CA ASN A 53 15.45 7.85 -20.51
C ASN A 53 16.87 7.61 -19.94
N PRO A 54 17.66 8.69 -19.66
CA PRO A 54 18.99 8.54 -19.08
C PRO A 54 19.00 7.82 -17.73
N LYS A 55 18.00 8.04 -16.88
CA LYS A 55 17.84 7.35 -15.58
C LYS A 55 17.67 5.85 -15.79
N ASP A 56 16.86 5.44 -16.75
CA ASP A 56 16.65 4.03 -17.05
C ASP A 56 17.91 3.40 -17.64
N THR A 57 18.62 4.12 -18.50
CA THR A 57 19.92 3.67 -19.03
C THR A 57 20.93 3.42 -17.89
N GLU A 58 21.02 4.34 -16.92
CA GLU A 58 21.84 4.16 -15.72
C GLU A 58 21.35 2.98 -14.87
N PHE A 59 20.04 2.84 -14.69
CA PHE A 59 19.47 1.75 -13.93
C PHE A 59 19.87 0.39 -14.51
N PHE A 60 19.74 0.18 -15.83
CA PHE A 60 20.17 -1.06 -16.48
C PHE A 60 21.66 -1.33 -16.32
N ALA A 61 22.50 -0.30 -16.48
CA ALA A 61 23.95 -0.41 -16.30
C ALA A 61 24.33 -0.82 -14.87
N ARG A 62 23.61 -0.32 -13.85
CA ARG A 62 23.80 -0.67 -12.44
C ARG A 62 23.18 -2.03 -12.11
N ALA A 63 21.97 -2.30 -12.59
CA ALA A 63 21.27 -3.56 -12.36
C ALA A 63 22.14 -4.76 -12.78
N LYS A 64 22.78 -4.69 -13.91
CA LYS A 64 23.72 -5.72 -14.41
C LYS A 64 24.85 -6.08 -13.43
N LYS A 65 25.23 -5.14 -12.54
CA LYS A 65 26.33 -5.31 -11.58
C LYS A 65 25.85 -5.55 -10.15
N GLU A 66 24.69 -4.98 -9.78
CA GLU A 66 24.23 -4.87 -8.40
C GLU A 66 23.01 -5.74 -8.09
N LEU A 67 22.27 -6.22 -9.12
CA LEU A 67 21.13 -7.10 -8.94
C LEU A 67 21.50 -8.55 -9.20
N VAL A 68 21.22 -9.39 -8.22
CA VAL A 68 21.26 -10.84 -8.34
C VAL A 68 19.85 -11.34 -8.08
N LEU A 69 19.07 -11.51 -9.14
CA LEU A 69 17.70 -11.99 -9.08
C LEU A 69 17.70 -13.52 -9.00
N LYS A 70 16.87 -14.09 -8.11
CA LYS A 70 16.75 -15.52 -7.88
C LYS A 70 15.57 -16.14 -8.61
N ASN A 71 14.50 -15.36 -8.74
CA ASN A 71 13.20 -15.78 -9.25
C ASN A 71 12.83 -15.06 -10.55
N ALA A 72 13.09 -13.76 -10.62
CA ALA A 72 12.63 -12.91 -11.71
C ALA A 72 13.61 -12.85 -12.88
N THR A 73 13.07 -12.79 -14.08
CA THR A 73 13.78 -12.38 -15.29
C THR A 73 13.64 -10.87 -15.46
N PHE A 74 14.77 -10.19 -15.67
CA PHE A 74 14.80 -8.75 -15.88
C PHE A 74 14.45 -8.40 -17.33
N VAL A 75 13.56 -7.41 -17.54
CA VAL A 75 13.02 -7.06 -18.86
C VAL A 75 13.27 -5.59 -19.18
N ALA A 76 13.72 -5.30 -20.40
CA ALA A 76 13.76 -3.95 -20.94
C ALA A 76 12.50 -3.66 -21.77
N PHE A 77 11.94 -2.47 -21.62
CA PHE A 77 10.78 -2.02 -22.38
C PHE A 77 11.20 -1.04 -23.49
N GLY A 78 10.54 -1.11 -24.63
CA GLY A 78 10.71 -0.15 -25.72
C GLY A 78 9.62 -0.25 -26.77
N ALA A 79 9.71 0.58 -27.83
CA ALA A 79 8.81 0.51 -28.96
C ALA A 79 9.40 -0.31 -30.10
N THR A 80 8.55 -0.75 -31.02
CA THR A 80 9.01 -1.25 -32.35
C THR A 80 9.82 -0.18 -33.07
N ARG A 81 10.60 -0.56 -34.07
CA ARG A 81 11.39 0.37 -34.89
C ARG A 81 10.54 1.53 -35.42
N ARG A 82 11.19 2.63 -35.78
CA ARG A 82 10.53 3.75 -36.44
C ARG A 82 10.12 3.40 -37.88
N PRO A 83 9.07 4.07 -38.42
CA PRO A 83 8.66 3.90 -39.82
C PRO A 83 9.84 4.13 -40.78
N ASN A 84 9.96 3.29 -41.81
CA ASN A 84 10.97 3.37 -42.83
C ASN A 84 12.44 3.25 -42.38
N VAL A 85 12.69 2.81 -41.14
CA VAL A 85 14.04 2.48 -40.62
C VAL A 85 14.10 0.96 -40.43
N LYS A 86 15.20 0.31 -40.77
CA LYS A 86 15.39 -1.12 -40.49
C LYS A 86 15.64 -1.31 -38.99
N ALA A 87 15.19 -2.44 -38.45
CA ALA A 87 15.38 -2.74 -37.01
C ALA A 87 16.86 -2.72 -36.61
N ALA A 88 17.76 -3.23 -37.43
CA ALA A 88 19.20 -3.23 -37.21
C ALA A 88 19.82 -1.82 -37.13
N ASP A 89 19.18 -0.81 -37.73
CA ASP A 89 19.66 0.56 -37.81
C ASP A 89 18.90 1.48 -36.81
N ASP A 90 17.93 0.95 -36.08
CA ASP A 90 17.16 1.73 -35.09
C ASP A 90 17.93 1.86 -33.77
N VAL A 91 18.28 3.09 -33.40
CA VAL A 91 19.09 3.39 -32.21
C VAL A 91 18.43 2.93 -30.91
N LEU A 92 17.08 3.01 -30.83
CA LEU A 92 16.37 2.60 -29.62
C LEU A 92 16.29 1.08 -29.50
N LEU A 93 16.10 0.35 -30.59
CA LEU A 93 16.22 -1.11 -30.59
C LEU A 93 17.65 -1.55 -30.26
N GLY A 94 18.67 -0.85 -30.77
CA GLY A 94 20.05 -1.06 -30.37
C GLY A 94 20.27 -0.89 -28.86
N ALA A 95 19.67 0.13 -28.26
CA ALA A 95 19.75 0.36 -26.81
C ALA A 95 19.05 -0.76 -26.00
N LEU A 96 17.94 -1.32 -26.48
CA LEU A 96 17.30 -2.48 -25.86
C LEU A 96 18.20 -3.72 -25.91
N ARG A 97 18.77 -4.03 -27.06
CA ARG A 97 19.75 -5.11 -27.24
C ARG A 97 20.94 -4.96 -26.27
N ASP A 98 21.48 -3.76 -26.17
CA ASP A 98 22.71 -3.49 -25.41
C ASP A 98 22.46 -3.29 -23.89
N SER A 99 21.19 -3.22 -23.47
CA SER A 99 20.80 -3.07 -22.06
C SER A 99 21.32 -4.20 -21.17
N GLY A 100 21.53 -5.39 -21.75
CA GLY A 100 21.92 -6.60 -21.04
C GLY A 100 20.73 -7.32 -20.37
N ALA A 101 19.49 -6.87 -20.61
CA ALA A 101 18.29 -7.59 -20.19
C ALA A 101 18.11 -8.86 -21.04
N PRO A 102 17.85 -10.01 -20.41
CA PRO A 102 17.64 -11.27 -21.15
C PRO A 102 16.30 -11.29 -21.91
N ALA A 103 15.38 -10.44 -21.57
CA ALA A 103 14.09 -10.30 -22.22
C ALA A 103 13.77 -8.83 -22.54
N VAL A 104 12.95 -8.63 -23.56
CA VAL A 104 12.49 -7.30 -24.02
C VAL A 104 10.99 -7.35 -24.24
N THR A 105 10.27 -6.31 -23.81
CA THR A 105 8.89 -6.06 -24.19
C THR A 105 8.84 -4.90 -25.18
N LEU A 106 8.23 -5.14 -26.34
CA LEU A 106 8.01 -4.13 -27.37
C LEU A 106 6.56 -3.66 -27.35
N VAL A 107 6.32 -2.37 -27.19
CA VAL A 107 5.01 -1.79 -27.41
C VAL A 107 4.76 -1.58 -28.91
N ALA A 108 3.62 -2.06 -29.41
CA ALA A 108 3.18 -1.88 -30.79
C ALA A 108 1.73 -1.37 -30.84
N LYS A 109 1.43 -0.50 -31.81
CA LYS A 109 0.07 0.03 -31.96
C LYS A 109 -0.86 -1.03 -32.56
N ALA A 110 -1.88 -1.43 -31.82
CA ALA A 110 -2.93 -2.33 -32.26
C ALA A 110 -4.25 -1.61 -32.65
N PHE A 111 -4.30 -0.30 -32.48
CA PHE A 111 -5.42 0.54 -32.86
C PHE A 111 -5.09 1.33 -34.15
N ASP A 112 -5.86 1.09 -35.21
CA ASP A 112 -5.65 1.67 -36.54
C ASP A 112 -5.58 3.21 -36.53
N ARG A 113 -6.42 3.89 -35.73
CA ARG A 113 -6.36 5.34 -35.57
C ARG A 113 -5.05 5.83 -34.96
N HIS A 114 -4.41 5.05 -34.08
CA HIS A 114 -3.11 5.41 -33.51
C HIS A 114 -1.99 5.24 -34.53
N VAL A 115 -2.09 4.26 -35.42
CA VAL A 115 -1.13 4.10 -36.54
C VAL A 115 -1.20 5.31 -37.47
N ASP A 116 -2.40 5.73 -37.85
CA ASP A 116 -2.60 6.88 -38.74
C ASP A 116 -2.22 8.20 -38.04
N LEU A 117 -2.80 8.50 -36.87
CA LEU A 117 -2.70 9.81 -36.23
C LEU A 117 -1.43 10.04 -35.43
N ALA A 118 -0.93 8.99 -34.74
CA ALA A 118 0.24 9.11 -33.85
C ALA A 118 1.53 8.67 -34.56
N LEU A 119 1.56 7.49 -35.21
CA LEU A 119 2.75 7.02 -35.95
C LEU A 119 2.86 7.69 -37.33
N LYS A 120 1.75 8.16 -37.89
CA LYS A 120 1.67 8.81 -39.22
C LYS A 120 2.24 7.90 -40.33
N THR A 121 1.83 6.63 -40.29
CA THR A 121 2.26 5.61 -41.24
C THR A 121 1.10 4.72 -41.65
N SER A 122 1.34 3.79 -42.60
CA SER A 122 0.33 2.83 -43.03
C SER A 122 0.18 1.66 -42.05
N LEU A 123 -0.96 0.98 -42.11
CA LEU A 123 -1.21 -0.25 -41.35
C LEU A 123 -0.21 -1.34 -41.73
N ASP A 124 0.10 -1.50 -43.02
CA ASP A 124 1.08 -2.48 -43.53
C ASP A 124 2.48 -2.20 -43.01
N GLU A 125 2.90 -0.91 -42.98
CA GLU A 125 4.21 -0.56 -42.42
C GLU A 125 4.27 -0.83 -40.89
N ASN A 126 3.19 -0.57 -40.15
CA ASN A 126 3.18 -0.92 -38.71
C ASN A 126 3.30 -2.45 -38.50
N LEU A 127 2.64 -3.25 -39.33
CA LEU A 127 2.79 -4.71 -39.27
C LEU A 127 4.23 -5.14 -39.58
N GLU A 128 4.87 -4.49 -40.57
CA GLU A 128 6.26 -4.74 -40.90
C GLU A 128 7.24 -4.28 -39.82
N MET A 129 6.95 -3.14 -39.15
CA MET A 129 7.69 -2.67 -37.96
C MET A 129 7.67 -3.73 -36.86
N ILE A 130 6.52 -4.35 -36.60
CA ILE A 130 6.36 -5.42 -35.61
C ILE A 130 7.23 -6.63 -36.00
N ARG A 131 7.06 -7.13 -37.24
CA ARG A 131 7.78 -8.31 -37.74
C ARG A 131 9.30 -8.13 -37.67
N ASP A 132 9.79 -7.02 -38.23
CA ASP A 132 11.23 -6.71 -38.30
C ASP A 132 11.83 -6.55 -36.89
N SER A 133 11.17 -5.82 -35.99
CA SER A 133 11.67 -5.59 -34.64
C SER A 133 11.73 -6.86 -33.80
N VAL A 134 10.65 -7.65 -33.80
CA VAL A 134 10.58 -8.90 -33.04
C VAL A 134 11.63 -9.91 -33.56
N SER A 135 11.66 -10.13 -34.86
CA SER A 135 12.61 -11.07 -35.46
C SER A 135 14.07 -10.65 -35.26
N HIS A 136 14.36 -9.34 -35.32
CA HIS A 136 15.70 -8.80 -35.07
C HIS A 136 16.18 -9.10 -33.67
N LEU A 137 15.40 -8.74 -32.63
CA LEU A 137 15.81 -8.95 -31.23
C LEU A 137 15.91 -10.44 -30.85
N ILE A 138 15.08 -11.29 -31.43
CA ILE A 138 15.21 -12.74 -31.26
C ILE A 138 16.51 -13.24 -31.88
N ALA A 139 16.87 -12.75 -33.08
CA ALA A 139 18.14 -13.11 -33.74
C ALA A 139 19.36 -12.64 -32.93
N GLU A 140 19.23 -11.56 -32.14
CA GLU A 140 20.25 -11.08 -31.18
C GLU A 140 20.25 -11.88 -29.86
N GLY A 141 19.37 -12.89 -29.71
CA GLY A 141 19.35 -13.80 -28.56
C GLY A 141 18.45 -13.40 -27.40
N GLN A 142 17.59 -12.40 -27.56
CA GLN A 142 16.66 -11.98 -26.54
C GLN A 142 15.32 -12.69 -26.62
N ARG A 143 14.69 -12.93 -25.48
CA ARG A 143 13.28 -13.33 -25.39
C ARG A 143 12.41 -12.07 -25.61
N VAL A 144 11.44 -12.14 -26.50
CA VAL A 144 10.65 -10.97 -26.88
C VAL A 144 9.19 -11.16 -26.52
N PHE A 145 8.63 -10.19 -25.79
CA PHE A 145 7.21 -10.01 -25.55
C PHE A 145 6.70 -8.82 -26.38
N LEU A 146 5.40 -8.81 -26.67
CA LEU A 146 4.79 -7.69 -27.37
C LEU A 146 3.54 -7.22 -26.64
N ASP A 147 3.51 -5.94 -26.29
CA ASP A 147 2.33 -5.25 -25.79
C ASP A 147 1.55 -4.67 -26.96
N ALA A 148 0.38 -5.25 -27.24
CA ALA A 148 -0.56 -4.75 -28.23
C ALA A 148 -1.34 -3.57 -27.66
N GLU A 149 -0.77 -2.37 -27.75
CA GLU A 149 -1.27 -1.16 -27.11
C GLU A 149 -2.62 -0.73 -27.70
N HIS A 150 -3.57 -0.36 -26.84
CA HIS A 150 -4.97 -0.06 -27.19
C HIS A 150 -5.66 -1.19 -27.96
N PHE A 151 -5.34 -2.43 -27.62
CA PHE A 151 -5.87 -3.59 -28.34
C PHE A 151 -7.40 -3.62 -28.37
N PHE A 152 -8.04 -3.40 -27.23
CA PHE A 152 -9.50 -3.51 -27.13
C PHE A 152 -10.22 -2.37 -27.88
N ASP A 153 -9.67 -1.17 -27.89
CA ASP A 153 -10.18 -0.06 -28.73
C ASP A 153 -10.00 -0.37 -30.20
N GLY A 154 -8.84 -0.87 -30.58
CA GLY A 154 -8.54 -1.30 -31.96
C GLY A 154 -9.44 -2.44 -32.41
N TYR A 155 -9.68 -3.42 -31.53
CA TYR A 155 -10.57 -4.55 -31.82
C TYR A 155 -12.02 -4.10 -32.08
N ARG A 156 -12.53 -3.15 -31.29
CA ARG A 156 -13.85 -2.55 -31.52
C ARG A 156 -13.92 -1.73 -32.81
N SER A 157 -12.83 -1.02 -33.14
CA SER A 157 -12.75 -0.16 -34.34
C SER A 157 -12.51 -0.97 -35.63
N ASN A 158 -11.50 -1.82 -35.61
CA ASN A 158 -11.05 -2.60 -36.75
C ASN A 158 -10.57 -3.98 -36.29
N ARG A 159 -11.51 -4.89 -36.07
CA ARG A 159 -11.24 -6.24 -35.58
C ARG A 159 -10.20 -6.98 -36.43
N ALA A 160 -10.31 -6.88 -37.76
CA ALA A 160 -9.41 -7.59 -38.67
C ALA A 160 -7.97 -7.14 -38.50
N TYR A 161 -7.72 -5.85 -38.36
CA TYR A 161 -6.39 -5.29 -38.12
C TYR A 161 -5.83 -5.64 -36.74
N ALA A 162 -6.63 -5.53 -35.68
CA ALA A 162 -6.19 -5.90 -34.34
C ALA A 162 -5.79 -7.38 -34.25
N LEU A 163 -6.53 -8.29 -34.88
CA LEU A 163 -6.17 -9.71 -34.99
C LEU A 163 -4.91 -9.93 -35.82
N GLU A 164 -4.73 -9.15 -36.87
CA GLU A 164 -3.54 -9.24 -37.74
C GLU A 164 -2.27 -8.81 -36.96
N VAL A 165 -2.33 -7.81 -36.09
CA VAL A 165 -1.22 -7.43 -35.20
C VAL A 165 -0.79 -8.63 -34.33
N VAL A 166 -1.74 -9.33 -33.72
CA VAL A 166 -1.44 -10.54 -32.92
C VAL A 166 -0.81 -11.63 -33.78
N ARG A 167 -1.38 -11.89 -34.95
CA ARG A 167 -0.89 -12.91 -35.86
C ARG A 167 0.56 -12.64 -36.29
N VAL A 168 0.84 -11.42 -36.72
CA VAL A 168 2.18 -11.01 -37.20
C VAL A 168 3.21 -11.10 -36.09
N ALA A 169 2.87 -10.68 -34.88
CA ALA A 169 3.75 -10.76 -33.73
C ALA A 169 4.08 -12.22 -33.35
N ALA A 170 3.08 -13.10 -33.37
CA ALA A 170 3.26 -14.52 -33.10
C ALA A 170 4.13 -15.21 -34.19
N GLU A 171 3.87 -14.90 -35.45
CA GLU A 171 4.67 -15.44 -36.60
C GLU A 171 6.12 -14.93 -36.57
N ALA A 172 6.35 -13.72 -36.11
CA ALA A 172 7.69 -13.16 -35.91
C ALA A 172 8.44 -13.81 -34.74
N GLY A 173 7.76 -14.57 -33.89
CA GLY A 173 8.34 -15.34 -32.80
C GLY A 173 8.20 -14.70 -31.41
N ALA A 174 7.34 -13.68 -31.23
CA ALA A 174 7.06 -13.18 -29.91
C ALA A 174 6.52 -14.27 -28.98
N ASP A 175 7.11 -14.42 -27.81
CA ASP A 175 6.75 -15.48 -26.84
C ASP A 175 5.36 -15.26 -26.23
N VAL A 176 5.00 -14.01 -25.95
CA VAL A 176 3.68 -13.61 -25.44
C VAL A 176 3.24 -12.34 -26.17
N ILE A 177 1.96 -12.26 -26.48
CA ILE A 177 1.32 -11.02 -26.92
C ILE A 177 0.33 -10.59 -25.82
N ALA A 178 0.66 -9.50 -25.11
CA ALA A 178 -0.21 -8.93 -24.08
C ALA A 178 -1.25 -8.01 -24.74
N LEU A 179 -2.51 -8.30 -24.52
CA LEU A 179 -3.63 -7.47 -24.94
C LEU A 179 -3.80 -6.32 -23.94
N CYS A 180 -3.61 -5.08 -24.36
CA CYS A 180 -3.63 -3.93 -23.46
C CYS A 180 -4.97 -3.20 -23.47
N ASP A 181 -5.62 -3.15 -22.32
CA ASP A 181 -6.71 -2.20 -22.02
C ASP A 181 -6.09 -0.89 -21.54
N THR A 182 -5.44 -0.17 -22.46
CA THR A 182 -4.64 1.03 -22.18
C THR A 182 -5.48 2.17 -21.64
N ASN A 183 -6.75 2.29 -22.08
CA ASN A 183 -7.70 3.29 -21.58
C ASN A 183 -8.42 2.83 -20.29
N GLY A 184 -8.26 1.57 -19.87
CA GLY A 184 -8.92 1.01 -18.69
C GLY A 184 -10.45 0.98 -18.82
N GLY A 185 -10.96 0.93 -20.06
CA GLY A 185 -12.38 1.09 -20.37
C GLY A 185 -13.18 -0.21 -20.51
N MET A 186 -12.53 -1.38 -20.37
CA MET A 186 -13.19 -2.66 -20.52
C MET A 186 -13.95 -3.09 -19.27
N LEU A 187 -14.99 -3.91 -19.50
CA LEU A 187 -15.68 -4.66 -18.45
C LEU A 187 -15.40 -6.15 -18.60
N PRO A 188 -15.46 -6.96 -17.52
CA PRO A 188 -14.95 -8.32 -17.51
C PRO A 188 -15.61 -9.27 -18.50
N ASP A 189 -16.91 -9.16 -18.73
CA ASP A 189 -17.67 -10.01 -19.64
C ASP A 189 -17.27 -9.78 -21.11
N GLU A 190 -17.21 -8.53 -21.53
CA GLU A 190 -16.80 -8.14 -22.88
C GLU A 190 -15.32 -8.48 -23.13
N LEU A 191 -14.44 -8.18 -22.16
CA LEU A 191 -13.01 -8.49 -22.24
C LEU A 191 -12.79 -10.00 -22.40
N SER A 192 -13.47 -10.82 -21.59
CA SER A 192 -13.39 -12.28 -21.66
C SER A 192 -13.77 -12.80 -23.05
N GLN A 193 -14.83 -12.24 -23.65
CA GLN A 193 -15.26 -12.63 -25.01
C GLN A 193 -14.20 -12.29 -26.06
N VAL A 194 -13.60 -11.10 -25.98
CA VAL A 194 -12.53 -10.69 -26.90
C VAL A 194 -11.31 -11.60 -26.78
N VAL A 195 -10.87 -11.91 -25.56
CA VAL A 195 -9.74 -12.84 -25.34
C VAL A 195 -10.02 -14.22 -25.94
N HIS A 196 -11.23 -14.74 -25.74
CA HIS A 196 -11.65 -16.02 -26.33
C HIS A 196 -11.62 -15.97 -27.86
N ASP A 197 -12.11 -14.89 -28.46
CA ASP A 197 -12.10 -14.69 -29.91
C ASP A 197 -10.68 -14.65 -30.47
N VAL A 198 -9.74 -14.00 -29.78
CA VAL A 198 -8.32 -13.95 -30.18
C VAL A 198 -7.68 -15.34 -30.11
N LEU A 199 -7.91 -16.09 -29.04
CA LEU A 199 -7.42 -17.47 -28.89
C LEU A 199 -7.99 -18.43 -29.95
N THR A 200 -9.21 -18.17 -30.39
CA THR A 200 -9.82 -18.96 -31.48
C THR A 200 -9.21 -18.63 -32.85
N ALA A 201 -8.80 -17.36 -33.04
CA ALA A 201 -8.25 -16.86 -34.29
C ALA A 201 -6.73 -17.04 -34.41
N SER A 202 -6.03 -17.31 -33.30
CA SER A 202 -4.55 -17.39 -33.26
C SER A 202 -4.07 -18.45 -32.28
N SER A 203 -2.94 -19.08 -32.55
CA SER A 203 -2.21 -19.98 -31.64
C SER A 203 -1.26 -19.21 -30.70
N ALA A 204 -1.30 -17.87 -30.68
CA ALA A 204 -0.43 -17.05 -29.87
C ALA A 204 -0.65 -17.31 -28.36
N ARG A 205 0.41 -17.28 -27.58
CA ARG A 205 0.35 -17.22 -26.13
C ARG A 205 -0.07 -15.81 -25.74
N LEU A 206 -1.21 -15.68 -25.04
CA LEU A 206 -1.76 -14.38 -24.69
C LEU A 206 -1.40 -13.96 -23.27
N GLY A 207 -1.11 -12.66 -23.14
CA GLY A 207 -1.06 -11.92 -21.92
C GLY A 207 -2.18 -10.89 -21.80
N ILE A 208 -2.30 -10.29 -20.64
CA ILE A 208 -3.24 -9.22 -20.35
C ILE A 208 -2.55 -8.10 -19.57
N HIS A 209 -2.83 -6.85 -19.96
CA HIS A 209 -2.40 -5.64 -19.28
C HIS A 209 -3.60 -4.68 -19.16
N CYS A 210 -4.01 -4.34 -17.94
CA CYS A 210 -5.20 -3.51 -17.72
C CYS A 210 -4.90 -2.30 -16.86
N HIS A 211 -5.33 -1.11 -17.32
CA HIS A 211 -5.48 0.07 -16.48
C HIS A 211 -6.81 0.05 -15.73
N ASN A 212 -6.91 0.84 -14.64
CA ASN A 212 -7.99 0.71 -13.65
C ASN A 212 -9.05 1.82 -13.72
N ASP A 213 -9.24 2.46 -14.88
CA ASP A 213 -10.11 3.63 -15.02
C ASP A 213 -11.59 3.34 -14.74
N THR A 214 -12.04 2.13 -15.04
CA THR A 214 -13.39 1.64 -14.66
C THR A 214 -13.45 1.00 -13.27
N GLY A 215 -12.31 0.90 -12.55
CA GLY A 215 -12.22 0.14 -11.29
C GLY A 215 -12.23 -1.39 -11.50
N CYS A 216 -12.05 -1.88 -12.74
CA CYS A 216 -12.20 -3.29 -13.09
C CYS A 216 -10.88 -3.98 -13.45
N ALA A 217 -9.72 -3.33 -13.34
CA ALA A 217 -8.45 -3.88 -13.83
C ALA A 217 -8.13 -5.28 -13.28
N VAL A 218 -8.32 -5.51 -11.98
CA VAL A 218 -8.15 -6.83 -11.36
C VAL A 218 -9.17 -7.84 -11.92
N ALA A 219 -10.44 -7.45 -11.99
CA ALA A 219 -11.50 -8.32 -12.49
C ALA A 219 -11.29 -8.66 -13.96
N ASN A 220 -10.87 -7.69 -14.76
CA ASN A 220 -10.52 -7.85 -16.18
C ASN A 220 -9.34 -8.84 -16.36
N SER A 221 -8.28 -8.68 -15.56
CA SER A 221 -7.13 -9.59 -15.58
C SER A 221 -7.53 -11.02 -15.21
N MET A 222 -8.37 -11.18 -14.17
CA MET A 222 -8.89 -12.49 -13.78
C MET A 222 -9.81 -13.10 -14.83
N ALA A 223 -10.62 -12.29 -15.54
CA ALA A 223 -11.46 -12.72 -16.64
C ALA A 223 -10.63 -13.20 -17.85
N ALA A 224 -9.54 -12.49 -18.17
CA ALA A 224 -8.61 -12.88 -19.22
C ALA A 224 -7.93 -14.23 -18.91
N VAL A 225 -7.49 -14.42 -17.66
CA VAL A 225 -6.92 -15.71 -17.22
C VAL A 225 -7.95 -16.83 -17.33
N ALA A 226 -9.17 -16.59 -16.90
CA ALA A 226 -10.26 -17.57 -17.03
C ALA A 226 -10.58 -17.91 -18.50
N ALA A 227 -10.38 -16.97 -19.42
CA ALA A 227 -10.54 -17.17 -20.85
C ALA A 227 -9.32 -17.86 -21.51
N GLY A 228 -8.17 -18.00 -20.81
CA GLY A 228 -7.00 -18.73 -21.27
C GLY A 228 -5.71 -17.92 -21.41
N ALA A 229 -5.67 -16.65 -20.98
CA ALA A 229 -4.41 -15.90 -20.89
C ALA A 229 -3.49 -16.53 -19.83
N THR A 230 -2.20 -16.63 -20.13
CA THR A 230 -1.20 -17.25 -19.23
C THR A 230 -0.07 -16.32 -18.84
N HIS A 231 -0.24 -15.04 -19.07
CA HIS A 231 0.67 -13.97 -18.68
C HIS A 231 -0.15 -12.77 -18.20
N VAL A 232 0.13 -12.28 -17.01
CA VAL A 232 -0.57 -11.14 -16.42
C VAL A 232 0.43 -10.06 -16.08
N GLN A 233 0.24 -8.88 -16.66
CA GLN A 233 0.99 -7.67 -16.34
C GLN A 233 0.19 -6.82 -15.36
N GLY A 234 0.91 -6.12 -14.50
CA GLY A 234 0.34 -5.16 -13.56
C GLY A 234 1.44 -4.55 -12.71
N THR A 235 1.06 -3.81 -11.71
CA THR A 235 2.01 -3.19 -10.77
C THR A 235 1.73 -3.61 -9.35
N LEU A 236 2.77 -3.73 -8.55
CA LEU A 236 2.56 -3.92 -7.12
C LEU A 236 1.84 -2.68 -6.55
N ASN A 237 0.84 -2.90 -5.72
CA ASN A 237 -0.04 -1.84 -5.16
C ASN A 237 -0.87 -1.06 -6.20
N GLY A 238 -0.93 -1.50 -7.45
CA GLY A 238 -1.76 -0.85 -8.47
C GLY A 238 -1.24 0.51 -8.95
N TYR A 239 0.04 0.83 -8.77
CA TYR A 239 0.64 2.09 -9.22
C TYR A 239 0.47 2.30 -10.73
N GLY A 240 0.46 3.56 -11.18
CA GLY A 240 0.40 3.94 -12.59
C GLY A 240 -0.32 5.25 -12.86
N GLU A 241 -0.37 5.63 -14.13
CA GLU A 241 -1.07 6.83 -14.59
C GLU A 241 -2.57 6.80 -14.26
N ARG A 242 -3.16 7.96 -14.12
CA ARG A 242 -4.60 8.17 -13.86
C ARG A 242 -5.07 7.42 -12.61
N THR A 243 -5.77 6.30 -12.76
CA THR A 243 -6.30 5.47 -11.67
C THR A 243 -5.41 4.25 -11.35
N GLY A 244 -4.27 4.14 -12.02
CA GLY A 244 -3.31 3.06 -11.85
C GLY A 244 -3.54 1.85 -12.75
N ASN A 245 -2.76 0.82 -12.51
CA ASN A 245 -2.78 -0.47 -13.17
C ASN A 245 -3.53 -1.53 -12.36
N ALA A 246 -3.66 -2.71 -12.90
CA ALA A 246 -4.11 -3.88 -12.16
C ALA A 246 -3.17 -4.17 -10.99
N ASP A 247 -3.72 -4.27 -9.76
CA ASP A 247 -2.96 -4.58 -8.55
C ASP A 247 -2.53 -6.04 -8.54
N LEU A 248 -1.23 -6.28 -8.73
CA LEU A 248 -0.67 -7.64 -8.80
C LEU A 248 -0.80 -8.40 -7.49
N VAL A 249 -0.73 -7.75 -6.34
CA VAL A 249 -0.92 -8.44 -5.04
C VAL A 249 -2.30 -9.09 -5.00
N THR A 250 -3.33 -8.33 -5.36
CA THR A 250 -4.71 -8.83 -5.37
C THR A 250 -4.89 -9.95 -6.40
N ILE A 251 -4.29 -9.82 -7.59
CA ILE A 251 -4.36 -10.86 -8.64
C ILE A 251 -3.67 -12.15 -8.18
N ILE A 252 -2.45 -12.06 -7.67
CA ILE A 252 -1.68 -13.21 -7.18
C ILE A 252 -2.44 -13.94 -6.07
N ALA A 253 -2.93 -13.19 -5.07
CA ALA A 253 -3.71 -13.76 -3.98
C ALA A 253 -4.99 -14.46 -4.49
N ASN A 254 -5.69 -13.87 -5.45
CA ASN A 254 -6.87 -14.49 -6.07
C ASN A 254 -6.52 -15.78 -6.82
N LEU A 255 -5.40 -15.80 -7.56
CA LEU A 255 -4.96 -16.99 -8.28
C LEU A 255 -4.58 -18.12 -7.32
N GLU A 256 -3.76 -17.84 -6.31
CA GLU A 256 -3.28 -18.87 -5.40
C GLU A 256 -4.35 -19.34 -4.40
N LEU A 257 -5.06 -18.39 -3.76
CA LEU A 257 -5.98 -18.72 -2.67
C LEU A 257 -7.39 -19.10 -3.15
N LYS A 258 -7.88 -18.52 -4.25
CA LYS A 258 -9.24 -18.76 -4.75
C LYS A 258 -9.30 -19.69 -5.96
N LYS A 259 -8.26 -19.68 -6.79
CA LYS A 259 -8.18 -20.59 -7.96
C LYS A 259 -7.24 -21.78 -7.74
N GLN A 260 -6.53 -21.84 -6.60
CA GLN A 260 -5.54 -22.87 -6.29
C GLN A 260 -4.48 -23.04 -7.38
N GLN A 261 -4.20 -21.96 -8.09
CA GLN A 261 -3.19 -21.89 -9.14
C GLN A 261 -1.91 -21.26 -8.58
N LEU A 262 -0.90 -22.08 -8.30
CA LEU A 262 0.39 -21.62 -7.80
C LEU A 262 1.10 -20.81 -8.89
N VAL A 263 1.32 -19.51 -8.64
CA VAL A 263 1.95 -18.57 -9.57
C VAL A 263 3.22 -17.93 -9.03
N LEU A 264 3.48 -18.08 -7.74
CA LEU A 264 4.73 -17.73 -7.08
C LEU A 264 5.48 -18.99 -6.60
N PRO A 265 6.76 -18.88 -6.20
CA PRO A 265 7.42 -19.93 -5.46
C PRO A 265 6.62 -20.29 -4.20
N LYS A 266 6.60 -21.57 -3.86
CA LYS A 266 5.82 -22.06 -2.72
C LYS A 266 6.12 -21.28 -1.44
N ASN A 267 5.09 -20.81 -0.75
CA ASN A 267 5.12 -20.02 0.47
C ASN A 267 5.60 -18.56 0.32
N SER A 268 5.78 -18.05 -0.91
CA SER A 268 6.18 -16.64 -1.09
C SER A 268 5.03 -15.66 -0.84
N LEU A 269 3.78 -16.08 -1.03
CA LEU A 269 2.62 -15.20 -0.86
C LEU A 269 2.50 -14.62 0.57
N HIS A 270 2.99 -15.32 1.61
CA HIS A 270 2.95 -14.80 2.98
C HIS A 270 3.85 -13.55 3.19
N GLU A 271 4.75 -13.24 2.26
CA GLU A 271 5.55 -12.01 2.28
C GLU A 271 4.80 -10.81 1.67
N ALA A 272 3.61 -11.01 1.09
CA ALA A 272 2.92 -10.00 0.32
C ALA A 272 2.63 -8.72 1.14
N PHE A 273 2.17 -8.85 2.38
CA PHE A 273 1.94 -7.71 3.27
C PHE A 273 3.23 -6.89 3.47
N ARG A 274 4.29 -7.54 3.92
CA ARG A 274 5.59 -6.91 4.18
C ARG A 274 6.16 -6.21 2.94
N ILE A 275 6.10 -6.89 1.79
CA ILE A 275 6.67 -6.36 0.54
C ILE A 275 5.83 -5.20 0.00
N SER A 276 4.50 -5.30 0.05
CA SER A 276 3.61 -4.20 -0.32
C SER A 276 3.92 -2.92 0.46
N HIS A 277 4.07 -3.04 1.78
CA HIS A 277 4.38 -1.91 2.65
C HIS A 277 5.82 -1.39 2.46
N ALA A 278 6.81 -2.27 2.30
CA ALA A 278 8.19 -1.86 2.03
C ALA A 278 8.31 -1.07 0.72
N ILE A 279 7.59 -1.47 -0.33
CA ILE A 279 7.57 -0.73 -1.60
C ILE A 279 6.82 0.60 -1.44
N ALA A 280 5.73 0.64 -0.67
CA ALA A 280 5.02 1.89 -0.36
C ALA A 280 5.94 2.90 0.36
N GLU A 281 6.79 2.44 1.27
CA GLU A 281 7.78 3.28 1.94
C GLU A 281 8.86 3.79 0.97
N VAL A 282 9.44 2.92 0.13
CA VAL A 282 10.43 3.32 -0.87
C VAL A 282 9.85 4.33 -1.86
N THR A 283 8.61 4.16 -2.27
CA THR A 283 7.92 5.06 -3.21
C THR A 283 7.45 6.36 -2.56
N ASN A 284 7.42 6.42 -1.23
CA ASN A 284 6.80 7.49 -0.44
C ASN A 284 5.32 7.73 -0.81
N VAL A 285 4.64 6.68 -1.23
CA VAL A 285 3.20 6.67 -1.52
C VAL A 285 2.50 5.88 -0.43
N SER A 286 1.69 6.54 0.39
CA SER A 286 0.98 5.89 1.50
C SER A 286 0.13 4.72 1.01
N SER A 287 0.30 3.55 1.64
CA SER A 287 -0.52 2.37 1.37
C SER A 287 -1.99 2.67 1.69
N SER A 288 -2.90 2.15 0.87
CA SER A 288 -4.32 2.18 1.23
C SER A 288 -4.58 1.21 2.37
N ALA A 289 -5.09 1.73 3.51
CA ALA A 289 -5.46 0.88 4.63
C ALA A 289 -6.51 -0.20 4.27
N ARG A 290 -7.25 0.01 3.19
CA ARG A 290 -8.31 -0.90 2.69
C ARG A 290 -7.92 -1.66 1.43
N GLN A 291 -6.64 -1.67 1.06
CA GLN A 291 -6.19 -2.47 -0.08
C GLN A 291 -6.52 -3.95 0.18
N PRO A 292 -7.12 -4.65 -0.78
CA PRO A 292 -7.42 -6.07 -0.62
C PRO A 292 -6.18 -6.85 -0.19
N TYR A 293 -6.36 -7.80 0.74
CA TYR A 293 -5.35 -8.68 1.32
C TYR A 293 -4.26 -8.00 2.16
N VAL A 294 -3.64 -6.91 1.71
CA VAL A 294 -2.43 -6.33 2.33
C VAL A 294 -2.65 -4.99 3.02
N GLY A 295 -3.82 -4.37 2.92
CA GLY A 295 -4.13 -3.19 3.72
C GLY A 295 -4.23 -3.54 5.22
N VAL A 296 -3.79 -2.64 6.09
CA VAL A 296 -3.84 -2.84 7.55
C VAL A 296 -5.27 -3.03 8.09
N SER A 297 -6.29 -2.67 7.30
CA SER A 297 -7.70 -2.88 7.63
C SER A 297 -8.38 -3.96 6.79
N ALA A 298 -7.63 -4.70 5.96
CA ALA A 298 -8.21 -5.72 5.08
C ALA A 298 -8.93 -6.84 5.84
N PHE A 299 -8.46 -7.15 7.06
CA PHE A 299 -9.02 -8.16 7.96
C PHE A 299 -9.45 -7.54 9.30
N ALA A 300 -9.87 -6.27 9.29
CA ALA A 300 -10.34 -5.59 10.49
C ALA A 300 -11.86 -5.74 10.64
N HIS A 301 -12.30 -6.08 11.84
CA HIS A 301 -13.71 -6.25 12.19
C HIS A 301 -14.13 -5.31 13.30
N LYS A 302 -15.31 -4.67 13.14
CA LYS A 302 -15.82 -3.67 14.06
C LYS A 302 -17.16 -4.07 14.72
N ALA A 303 -18.02 -4.77 13.99
CA ALA A 303 -19.37 -5.07 14.46
C ALA A 303 -19.37 -6.21 15.48
N GLY A 304 -20.13 -6.05 16.59
CA GLY A 304 -20.23 -7.04 17.65
C GLY A 304 -20.78 -8.40 17.20
N LEU A 305 -21.66 -8.43 16.18
CA LEU A 305 -22.15 -9.67 15.58
C LEU A 305 -21.01 -10.44 14.87
N HIS A 306 -20.16 -9.73 14.12
CA HIS A 306 -18.98 -10.32 13.48
C HIS A 306 -18.02 -10.89 14.53
N ALA A 307 -17.72 -10.13 15.57
CA ALA A 307 -16.84 -10.57 16.65
C ALA A 307 -17.37 -11.85 17.34
N SER A 308 -18.68 -11.92 17.57
CA SER A 308 -19.31 -13.11 18.18
C SER A 308 -19.18 -14.36 17.32
N ALA A 309 -19.26 -14.22 16.00
CA ALA A 309 -19.11 -15.33 15.07
C ALA A 309 -17.65 -15.74 14.89
N ILE A 310 -16.74 -14.76 14.74
CA ILE A 310 -15.29 -14.96 14.61
C ILE A 310 -14.73 -15.69 15.84
N LYS A 311 -15.25 -15.40 17.03
CA LYS A 311 -14.85 -16.11 18.27
C LYS A 311 -15.18 -17.60 18.21
N VAL A 312 -16.21 -18.00 17.45
CA VAL A 312 -16.59 -19.42 17.24
C VAL A 312 -15.74 -20.03 16.12
N ASP A 313 -15.70 -19.36 14.97
CA ASP A 313 -14.92 -19.76 13.80
C ASP A 313 -14.64 -18.51 12.93
N PRO A 314 -13.35 -18.13 12.75
CA PRO A 314 -12.99 -16.98 11.92
C PRO A 314 -13.53 -17.05 10.49
N SER A 315 -13.63 -18.24 9.90
CA SER A 315 -14.10 -18.43 8.51
C SER A 315 -15.54 -17.97 8.27
N LEU A 316 -16.32 -17.74 9.34
CA LEU A 316 -17.69 -17.23 9.22
C LEU A 316 -17.76 -15.78 8.72
N TYR A 317 -16.68 -15.01 8.89
CA TYR A 317 -16.63 -13.61 8.46
C TYR A 317 -15.29 -13.21 7.80
N GLN A 318 -14.38 -14.16 7.61
CA GLN A 318 -13.14 -13.96 6.87
C GLN A 318 -13.15 -14.86 5.64
N HIS A 319 -12.89 -14.28 4.48
CA HIS A 319 -12.85 -15.02 3.22
C HIS A 319 -11.58 -15.84 3.04
N GLU A 320 -10.56 -15.58 3.89
CA GLU A 320 -9.25 -16.23 3.91
C GLU A 320 -8.57 -16.03 5.27
N ASP A 321 -7.61 -16.88 5.59
CA ASP A 321 -6.72 -16.67 6.74
C ASP A 321 -5.74 -15.51 6.42
N PRO A 322 -5.73 -14.42 7.22
CA PRO A 322 -4.80 -13.30 7.01
C PRO A 322 -3.33 -13.73 6.92
N ALA A 323 -2.92 -14.74 7.67
CA ALA A 323 -1.56 -15.24 7.67
C ALA A 323 -1.11 -15.76 6.29
N SER A 324 -2.04 -16.17 5.42
CA SER A 324 -1.74 -16.60 4.06
C SER A 324 -1.04 -15.52 3.23
N VAL A 325 -1.25 -14.26 3.55
CA VAL A 325 -0.64 -13.08 2.90
C VAL A 325 0.29 -12.29 3.83
N GLY A 326 0.57 -12.82 5.03
CA GLY A 326 1.40 -12.17 6.04
C GLY A 326 0.73 -11.01 6.78
N ASN A 327 -0.59 -10.93 6.70
CA ASN A 327 -1.39 -9.94 7.43
C ASN A 327 -1.96 -10.57 8.73
N ASP A 328 -2.60 -9.75 9.55
CA ASP A 328 -3.24 -10.16 10.81
C ASP A 328 -4.70 -9.70 10.86
N MET A 329 -5.50 -10.45 11.62
CA MET A 329 -6.84 -10.02 11.98
C MET A 329 -6.75 -8.95 13.07
N ARG A 330 -7.56 -7.89 12.93
CA ARG A 330 -7.68 -6.84 13.95
C ARG A 330 -9.12 -6.69 14.42
N MET A 331 -9.30 -6.61 15.74
CA MET A 331 -10.60 -6.26 16.33
C MET A 331 -10.62 -4.78 16.69
N LEU A 332 -11.56 -4.05 16.09
CA LEU A 332 -11.76 -2.63 16.36
C LEU A 332 -12.81 -2.46 17.47
N VAL A 333 -12.52 -1.58 18.43
CA VAL A 333 -13.43 -1.25 19.52
C VAL A 333 -14.14 0.06 19.21
N SER A 334 -15.48 0.09 19.33
CA SER A 334 -16.31 1.27 19.10
C SER A 334 -17.64 1.15 19.86
N ASP A 335 -18.51 2.13 19.69
CA ASP A 335 -19.90 2.12 20.17
C ASP A 335 -20.70 0.89 19.68
N MET A 336 -20.28 0.27 18.57
CA MET A 336 -20.85 -0.97 18.02
C MET A 336 -20.27 -2.23 18.67
N ALA A 337 -19.31 -2.09 19.58
CA ALA A 337 -18.67 -3.23 20.23
C ALA A 337 -19.67 -3.96 21.16
N GLY A 338 -19.65 -5.28 21.07
CA GLY A 338 -20.30 -6.18 22.00
C GLY A 338 -19.29 -6.84 22.95
N ARG A 339 -19.78 -7.74 23.84
CA ARG A 339 -18.89 -8.46 24.77
C ARG A 339 -17.77 -9.21 24.06
N ALA A 340 -18.10 -9.89 22.96
CA ALA A 340 -17.10 -10.64 22.18
C ALA A 340 -16.01 -9.74 21.59
N SER A 341 -16.35 -8.52 21.14
CA SER A 341 -15.36 -7.56 20.65
C SER A 341 -14.37 -7.15 21.75
N ILE A 342 -14.88 -6.88 22.95
CA ILE A 342 -14.03 -6.52 24.12
C ILE A 342 -13.14 -7.69 24.53
N GLU A 343 -13.65 -8.92 24.59
CA GLU A 343 -12.85 -10.11 24.91
C GLU A 343 -11.73 -10.34 23.89
N LEU A 344 -12.05 -10.31 22.59
CA LEU A 344 -11.06 -10.52 21.51
C LEU A 344 -10.01 -9.41 21.51
N LYS A 345 -10.42 -8.14 21.66
CA LYS A 345 -9.47 -7.02 21.72
C LYS A 345 -8.59 -7.07 22.96
N SER A 346 -9.15 -7.41 24.12
CA SER A 346 -8.36 -7.57 25.35
C SER A 346 -7.34 -8.71 25.23
N GLN A 347 -7.71 -9.83 24.60
CA GLN A 347 -6.78 -10.92 24.32
C GLN A 347 -5.66 -10.49 23.35
N GLU A 348 -6.00 -9.74 22.29
CA GLU A 348 -5.02 -9.15 21.34
C GLU A 348 -4.00 -8.26 22.08
N LEU A 349 -4.46 -7.49 23.08
CA LEU A 349 -3.63 -6.63 23.92
C LEU A 349 -2.92 -7.38 25.07
N GLY A 350 -3.15 -8.69 25.22
CA GLY A 350 -2.53 -9.51 26.27
C GLY A 350 -3.20 -9.38 27.65
N VAL A 351 -4.39 -8.78 27.74
CA VAL A 351 -5.17 -8.63 28.97
C VAL A 351 -6.21 -9.73 29.08
N ASP A 352 -6.04 -10.65 30.02
CA ASP A 352 -7.02 -11.70 30.29
C ASP A 352 -8.14 -11.18 31.22
N LEU A 353 -9.36 -11.16 30.72
CA LEU A 353 -10.55 -10.76 31.48
C LEU A 353 -11.19 -11.94 32.25
N GLY A 354 -10.60 -13.14 32.21
CA GLY A 354 -11.06 -14.32 32.96
C GLY A 354 -12.47 -14.80 32.62
N GLY A 355 -13.06 -14.31 31.53
CA GLY A 355 -14.46 -14.60 31.16
C GLY A 355 -15.51 -13.96 32.07
N ASP A 356 -15.13 -12.98 32.91
CA ASP A 356 -16.04 -12.24 33.79
C ASP A 356 -17.03 -11.39 33.00
N LYS A 357 -18.27 -11.88 32.90
CA LYS A 357 -19.35 -11.25 32.13
C LYS A 357 -19.77 -9.88 32.66
N GLU A 358 -19.64 -9.65 33.97
CA GLU A 358 -20.01 -8.37 34.58
C GLU A 358 -18.93 -7.32 34.28
N LEU A 359 -17.66 -7.69 34.44
CA LEU A 359 -16.53 -6.85 34.08
C LEU A 359 -16.57 -6.46 32.61
N ILE A 360 -16.72 -7.44 31.71
CA ILE A 360 -16.84 -7.20 30.27
C ILE A 360 -18.04 -6.30 29.95
N GLY A 361 -19.17 -6.48 30.65
CA GLY A 361 -20.34 -5.61 30.53
C GLY A 361 -20.03 -4.15 30.89
N ARG A 362 -19.35 -3.92 32.03
CA ARG A 362 -18.92 -2.57 32.45
C ARG A 362 -18.00 -1.92 31.42
N ILE A 363 -17.01 -2.65 30.90
CA ILE A 363 -16.12 -2.14 29.85
C ILE A 363 -16.91 -1.75 28.60
N VAL A 364 -17.86 -2.57 28.13
CA VAL A 364 -18.73 -2.25 26.99
C VAL A 364 -19.50 -0.94 27.24
N ASP A 365 -20.13 -0.80 28.41
CA ASP A 365 -20.93 0.37 28.75
C ASP A 365 -20.05 1.63 28.85
N ARG A 366 -18.85 1.50 29.40
CA ARG A 366 -17.87 2.57 29.52
C ARG A 366 -17.36 3.06 28.17
N VAL A 367 -17.06 2.13 27.26
CA VAL A 367 -16.67 2.44 25.87
C VAL A 367 -17.78 3.24 25.18
N LYS A 368 -19.04 2.77 25.25
CA LYS A 368 -20.18 3.46 24.63
C LYS A 368 -20.42 4.84 25.21
N GLU A 369 -20.32 4.99 26.54
CA GLU A 369 -20.42 6.29 27.19
C GLU A 369 -19.35 7.26 26.68
N MET A 370 -18.08 6.84 26.67
CA MET A 370 -16.98 7.69 26.22
C MET A 370 -17.09 8.05 24.74
N GLU A 371 -17.43 7.08 23.87
CA GLU A 371 -17.62 7.36 22.44
C GLU A 371 -18.81 8.31 22.19
N SER A 372 -19.88 8.24 22.98
CA SER A 372 -20.98 9.21 22.89
C SER A 372 -20.55 10.65 23.22
N ARG A 373 -19.48 10.80 24.00
CA ARG A 373 -18.84 12.09 24.33
C ARG A 373 -17.79 12.51 23.33
N GLY A 374 -17.53 11.70 22.29
CA GLY A 374 -16.63 12.02 21.19
C GLY A 374 -15.29 11.31 21.19
N PHE A 375 -15.00 10.41 22.14
CA PHE A 375 -13.82 9.55 22.10
C PHE A 375 -13.87 8.60 20.89
N THR A 376 -12.77 7.97 20.58
CA THR A 376 -12.69 6.88 19.58
C THR A 376 -11.57 5.92 19.97
N PHE A 377 -11.93 4.67 20.16
CA PHE A 377 -10.96 3.64 20.52
C PHE A 377 -10.47 2.83 19.31
N GLU A 378 -11.10 3.00 18.13
CA GLU A 378 -10.63 2.37 16.88
C GLU A 378 -9.21 2.79 16.50
N ALA A 379 -8.84 4.02 16.85
CA ALA A 379 -7.55 4.61 16.53
C ALA A 379 -6.76 4.96 17.80
N ALA A 380 -7.11 4.37 18.95
CA ALA A 380 -6.48 4.70 20.25
C ALA A 380 -6.42 3.46 21.15
N ASP A 381 -5.75 2.42 20.67
CA ASP A 381 -5.61 1.14 21.37
C ASP A 381 -4.99 1.30 22.76
N ALA A 382 -4.02 2.20 22.92
CA ALA A 382 -3.40 2.45 24.22
C ALA A 382 -4.37 3.09 25.24
N SER A 383 -5.20 4.06 24.82
CA SER A 383 -6.23 4.61 25.71
C SER A 383 -7.29 3.56 26.07
N PHE A 384 -7.62 2.65 25.15
CA PHE A 384 -8.51 1.53 25.44
C PHE A 384 -7.87 0.57 26.46
N GLU A 385 -6.61 0.20 26.30
CA GLU A 385 -5.90 -0.67 27.25
C GLU A 385 -5.84 -0.07 28.65
N LEU A 386 -5.57 1.25 28.76
CA LEU A 386 -5.61 1.96 30.03
C LEU A 386 -7.03 1.95 30.66
N LEU A 387 -8.08 2.05 29.85
CA LEU A 387 -9.46 1.92 30.31
C LEU A 387 -9.73 0.50 30.84
N VAL A 388 -9.29 -0.53 30.13
CA VAL A 388 -9.45 -1.92 30.57
C VAL A 388 -8.71 -2.15 31.89
N HIS A 389 -7.48 -1.67 32.03
CA HIS A 389 -6.74 -1.75 33.29
C HIS A 389 -7.45 -1.03 34.46
N GLU A 390 -8.06 0.12 34.19
CA GLU A 390 -8.88 0.84 35.18
C GLU A 390 -10.06 -0.01 35.64
N GLU A 391 -10.80 -0.64 34.72
CA GLU A 391 -11.97 -1.45 35.05
C GLU A 391 -11.61 -2.77 35.78
N VAL A 392 -10.46 -3.35 35.45
CA VAL A 392 -9.95 -4.57 36.12
C VAL A 392 -9.44 -4.29 37.52
N SER A 393 -8.68 -3.21 37.73
CA SER A 393 -8.05 -2.89 39.00
C SER A 393 -8.86 -1.95 39.91
N GLY A 394 -9.89 -1.33 39.35
CA GLY A 394 -10.69 -0.29 40.04
C GLY A 394 -9.99 1.08 40.14
N LYS A 395 -8.79 1.21 39.57
CA LYS A 395 -8.02 2.47 39.54
C LYS A 395 -7.33 2.62 38.18
N ARG A 396 -7.43 3.82 37.56
CA ARG A 396 -6.69 4.12 36.34
C ARG A 396 -5.18 4.07 36.61
N PRO A 397 -4.39 3.37 35.82
CA PRO A 397 -2.94 3.44 35.90
C PRO A 397 -2.46 4.89 35.78
N SER A 398 -1.62 5.33 36.70
CA SER A 398 -1.06 6.68 36.69
C SER A 398 0.34 6.68 37.33
N PHE A 399 1.23 7.47 36.80
CA PHE A 399 2.59 7.70 37.30
C PHE A 399 2.74 9.13 37.81
N PHE A 400 1.81 10.02 37.43
CA PHE A 400 1.80 11.42 37.80
C PHE A 400 0.39 11.98 37.64
N THR A 401 0.15 13.13 38.24
CA THR A 401 -1.06 13.93 38.02
C THR A 401 -0.64 15.33 37.55
N ILE A 402 -1.38 15.88 36.60
CA ILE A 402 -1.21 17.26 36.15
C ILE A 402 -2.10 18.14 37.03
N ASP A 403 -1.50 18.79 38.02
CA ASP A 403 -2.24 19.59 39.00
C ASP A 403 -2.69 20.96 38.45
N HIS A 404 -1.85 21.55 37.60
CA HIS A 404 -2.10 22.85 36.99
C HIS A 404 -1.26 23.01 35.71
N TRP A 405 -1.81 23.70 34.75
CA TRP A 405 -1.05 24.16 33.58
C TRP A 405 -1.52 25.54 33.12
N LEU A 406 -0.58 26.29 32.52
CA LEU A 406 -0.80 27.59 31.88
C LEU A 406 -0.03 27.59 30.57
N THR A 407 -0.69 27.97 29.48
CA THR A 407 -0.01 28.22 28.19
C THR A 407 -0.23 29.66 27.78
N THR A 408 0.84 30.33 27.34
CA THR A 408 0.83 31.72 26.90
C THR A 408 1.37 31.80 25.50
N VAL A 409 0.63 32.46 24.62
CA VAL A 409 1.07 32.79 23.25
C VAL A 409 1.16 34.30 23.15
N GLU A 410 2.37 34.80 22.92
CA GLU A 410 2.66 36.21 22.75
C GLU A 410 3.12 36.49 21.34
N ARG A 411 2.53 37.48 20.68
CA ARG A 411 2.97 37.98 19.39
C ARG A 411 3.63 39.36 19.59
N SER A 412 4.91 39.45 19.30
CA SER A 412 5.69 40.69 19.40
C SER A 412 5.44 41.64 18.22
N GLU A 413 5.90 42.88 18.33
CA GLU A 413 5.76 43.91 17.28
C GLU A 413 6.47 43.52 15.98
N ASP A 414 7.59 42.79 16.07
CA ASP A 414 8.33 42.23 14.94
C ASP A 414 7.67 41.00 14.32
N GLN A 415 6.43 40.66 14.74
CA GLN A 415 5.62 39.51 14.33
C GLN A 415 6.17 38.14 14.79
N SER A 416 7.20 38.09 15.59
CA SER A 416 7.63 36.85 16.22
C SER A 416 6.57 36.34 17.19
N ILE A 417 6.41 35.02 17.26
CA ILE A 417 5.48 34.36 18.18
C ILE A 417 6.29 33.57 19.19
N LEU A 418 6.09 33.87 20.44
CA LEU A 418 6.66 33.16 21.57
C LEU A 418 5.57 32.37 22.27
N THR A 419 5.73 31.07 22.36
CA THR A 419 4.81 30.21 23.12
C THR A 419 5.54 29.60 24.30
N LYS A 420 4.95 29.76 25.50
CA LYS A 420 5.45 29.21 26.76
C LYS A 420 4.37 28.41 27.44
N ALA A 421 4.76 27.33 28.13
CA ALA A 421 3.91 26.59 29.03
C ALA A 421 4.56 26.47 30.41
N GLU A 422 3.74 26.56 31.46
CA GLU A 422 4.09 26.23 32.84
C GLU A 422 3.19 25.09 33.29
N VAL A 423 3.79 24.01 33.82
CA VAL A 423 3.06 22.82 34.24
C VAL A 423 3.47 22.48 35.70
N LYS A 424 2.48 22.20 36.55
CA LYS A 424 2.71 21.63 37.87
C LYS A 424 2.22 20.18 37.84
N VAL A 425 3.10 19.26 38.19
CA VAL A 425 2.81 17.82 38.26
C VAL A 425 3.15 17.28 39.63
N THR A 426 2.34 16.36 40.12
CA THR A 426 2.68 15.54 41.29
C THR A 426 3.05 14.13 40.80
N ALA A 427 4.27 13.68 41.14
CA ALA A 427 4.80 12.36 40.78
C ALA A 427 5.68 11.83 41.93
N MET A 428 5.58 10.56 42.25
CA MET A 428 6.33 9.92 43.37
C MET A 428 6.19 10.71 44.67
N GLY A 429 4.98 11.23 44.96
CA GLY A 429 4.70 12.05 46.15
C GLY A 429 5.38 13.43 46.16
N LYS A 430 5.99 13.88 45.07
CA LYS A 430 6.64 15.17 44.95
C LYS A 430 5.91 16.05 43.93
N GLN A 431 5.70 17.33 44.32
CA GLN A 431 5.20 18.34 43.40
C GLN A 431 6.38 19.00 42.66
N ILE A 432 6.29 19.04 41.36
CA ILE A 432 7.31 19.59 40.44
C ILE A 432 6.66 20.70 39.61
N SER A 433 7.31 21.86 39.56
CA SER A 433 6.93 22.94 38.64
C SER A 433 7.97 23.03 37.54
N CYS A 434 7.53 22.98 36.30
CA CYS A 434 8.38 23.02 35.13
C CYS A 434 7.82 23.97 34.08
N SER A 435 8.67 24.42 33.19
CA SER A 435 8.31 25.28 32.07
C SER A 435 8.96 24.80 30.80
N GLY A 436 8.30 25.06 29.68
CA GLY A 436 8.78 24.73 28.33
C GLY A 436 8.39 25.81 27.33
N THR A 437 9.12 25.89 26.25
CA THR A 437 8.79 26.71 25.09
C THR A 437 8.59 25.81 23.87
N GLY A 438 7.82 26.27 22.90
CA GLY A 438 7.53 25.49 21.71
C GLY A 438 7.02 26.36 20.56
N ASN A 439 6.80 25.75 19.41
CA ASN A 439 6.21 26.38 18.24
C ASN A 439 4.71 26.64 18.33
N GLY A 440 4.05 26.08 19.37
CA GLY A 440 2.64 26.26 19.67
C GLY A 440 2.31 25.78 21.08
N PRO A 441 1.06 26.03 21.57
CA PRO A 441 0.67 25.76 22.96
C PRO A 441 0.85 24.30 23.39
N VAL A 442 0.50 23.36 22.51
CA VAL A 442 0.60 21.92 22.79
C VAL A 442 2.07 21.46 22.83
N ASN A 443 2.90 21.93 21.90
CA ASN A 443 4.33 21.62 21.89
C ASN A 443 5.06 22.21 23.10
N ALA A 444 4.72 23.45 23.48
CA ALA A 444 5.27 24.05 24.70
C ALA A 444 4.84 23.28 25.98
N PHE A 445 3.59 22.81 26.02
CA PHE A 445 3.06 21.99 27.10
C PHE A 445 3.78 20.62 27.17
N ASP A 446 3.94 19.90 26.05
CA ASP A 446 4.64 18.61 26.01
C ASP A 446 6.10 18.76 26.46
N ASN A 447 6.80 19.79 25.98
CA ASN A 447 8.17 20.10 26.39
C ASN A 447 8.28 20.40 27.89
N ALA A 448 7.32 21.15 28.48
CA ALA A 448 7.27 21.42 29.91
C ALA A 448 7.03 20.13 30.71
N LEU A 449 6.06 19.31 30.30
CA LEU A 449 5.72 18.04 30.94
C LEU A 449 6.90 17.06 30.94
N ARG A 450 7.53 16.86 29.78
CA ARG A 450 8.71 15.99 29.63
C ARG A 450 9.88 16.49 30.48
N THR A 451 10.15 17.80 30.47
CA THR A 451 11.21 18.40 31.29
C THR A 451 11.01 18.12 32.77
N GLY A 452 9.77 18.20 33.26
CA GLY A 452 9.45 17.93 34.67
C GLY A 452 9.57 16.46 35.04
N LEU A 453 9.14 15.58 34.17
CA LEU A 453 9.07 14.13 34.43
C LEU A 453 10.36 13.38 34.16
N LYS A 454 11.23 13.87 33.26
CA LYS A 454 12.46 13.20 32.81
C LYS A 454 13.41 12.82 33.96
N ALA A 455 13.51 13.66 34.98
CA ALA A 455 14.37 13.39 36.15
C ALA A 455 13.87 12.20 37.00
N LEU A 456 12.56 11.90 36.99
CA LEU A 456 11.94 10.80 37.71
C LEU A 456 11.76 9.56 36.81
N TYR A 457 11.56 9.77 35.53
CA TYR A 457 11.29 8.74 34.51
C TYR A 457 12.25 8.93 33.32
N PRO A 458 13.50 8.45 33.42
CA PRO A 458 14.48 8.56 32.33
C PRO A 458 14.01 7.86 31.03
N GLU A 459 13.09 6.91 31.14
CA GLU A 459 12.50 6.18 30.03
C GLU A 459 11.77 7.11 29.02
N LEU A 460 11.42 8.32 29.44
CA LEU A 460 10.79 9.32 28.56
C LEU A 460 11.73 9.83 27.46
N GLU A 461 13.04 9.58 27.56
CA GLU A 461 14.01 9.98 26.52
C GLU A 461 13.81 9.28 25.19
N VAL A 462 13.33 8.04 25.23
CA VAL A 462 13.09 7.23 24.01
C VAL A 462 11.68 7.37 23.46
N LEU A 463 10.80 8.11 24.16
CA LEU A 463 9.44 8.31 23.70
C LEU A 463 9.35 9.54 22.80
N GLU A 464 9.03 9.33 21.54
CA GLU A 464 8.84 10.39 20.55
C GLU A 464 7.37 10.47 20.10
N LEU A 465 6.85 11.69 20.01
CA LEU A 465 5.54 11.94 19.41
C LEU A 465 5.72 11.96 17.89
N THR A 466 5.11 10.99 17.21
CA THR A 466 5.28 10.77 15.76
C THR A 466 4.15 11.39 14.94
N ASP A 467 2.93 11.46 15.49
CA ASP A 467 1.80 12.10 14.81
C ASP A 467 0.85 12.77 15.80
N TYR A 468 0.20 13.84 15.32
CA TYR A 468 -0.74 14.65 16.11
C TYR A 468 -1.91 15.09 15.23
N LYS A 469 -3.10 14.55 15.49
CA LYS A 469 -4.31 14.82 14.72
C LYS A 469 -5.38 15.49 15.58
N VAL A 470 -5.97 16.56 15.06
CA VAL A 470 -7.05 17.30 15.71
C VAL A 470 -8.31 17.26 14.84
N ARG A 471 -9.44 16.92 15.44
CA ARG A 471 -10.74 16.92 14.76
C ARG A 471 -11.79 17.66 15.59
N ILE A 472 -12.47 18.61 14.97
CA ILE A 472 -13.69 19.25 15.49
C ILE A 472 -14.86 18.28 15.26
N LEU A 473 -15.59 17.92 16.33
CA LEU A 473 -16.67 16.93 16.25
C LEU A 473 -18.01 17.54 15.87
N GLU A 474 -18.30 18.74 16.35
CA GLU A 474 -19.58 19.44 16.13
C GLU A 474 -19.36 20.75 15.36
N GLY A 475 -19.18 20.67 14.05
CA GLY A 475 -18.82 21.82 13.21
C GLY A 475 -19.82 23.00 13.23
N ARG A 476 -21.04 22.81 13.75
CA ARG A 476 -22.05 23.88 13.85
C ARG A 476 -21.78 24.85 14.99
N LEU A 477 -20.98 24.48 16.00
CA LEU A 477 -20.64 25.33 17.15
C LEU A 477 -19.36 26.15 16.90
N GLY A 478 -18.73 26.05 15.74
CA GLY A 478 -17.54 26.80 15.41
C GLY A 478 -16.40 26.56 16.39
N THR A 479 -15.83 27.65 16.94
CA THR A 479 -14.73 27.59 17.90
C THR A 479 -15.12 27.09 19.30
N GLY A 480 -16.40 26.93 19.59
CA GLY A 480 -16.90 26.34 20.85
C GLY A 480 -17.23 24.85 20.75
N ALA A 481 -16.88 24.21 19.61
CA ALA A 481 -17.15 22.81 19.39
C ALA A 481 -16.20 21.89 20.18
N VAL A 482 -16.70 20.71 20.54
CA VAL A 482 -15.87 19.65 21.14
C VAL A 482 -14.77 19.22 20.18
N THR A 483 -13.57 19.14 20.69
CA THR A 483 -12.37 18.76 19.93
C THR A 483 -11.86 17.39 20.39
N ARG A 484 -11.61 16.52 19.44
CA ARG A 484 -10.90 15.25 19.63
C ARG A 484 -9.45 15.42 19.20
N VAL A 485 -8.54 14.97 20.02
CA VAL A 485 -7.10 14.90 19.73
C VAL A 485 -6.67 13.44 19.77
N LEU A 486 -5.96 13.02 18.73
CA LEU A 486 -5.24 11.74 18.67
C LEU A 486 -3.74 12.06 18.68
N VAL A 487 -3.01 11.34 19.51
CA VAL A 487 -1.55 11.42 19.61
C VAL A 487 -0.96 10.06 19.33
N GLU A 488 -0.03 10.00 18.40
CA GLU A 488 0.77 8.81 18.13
C GLU A 488 2.15 8.98 18.77
N THR A 489 2.60 7.95 19.47
CA THR A 489 3.88 7.94 20.18
C THR A 489 4.63 6.68 19.84
N SER A 490 5.97 6.78 19.71
CA SER A 490 6.88 5.67 19.44
C SER A 490 7.94 5.56 20.55
N ASP A 491 8.38 4.34 20.85
CA ASP A 491 9.55 4.04 21.68
C ASP A 491 10.73 3.49 20.86
N GLY A 492 10.65 3.60 19.53
CA GLY A 492 11.62 3.04 18.58
C GLY A 492 11.50 1.52 18.38
N LYS A 493 10.63 0.85 19.15
CA LYS A 493 10.33 -0.60 19.02
C LYS A 493 8.89 -0.86 18.62
N GLY A 494 8.02 0.13 18.79
CA GLY A 494 6.61 0.08 18.43
C GLY A 494 5.95 1.44 18.62
N GLU A 495 4.77 1.57 18.03
CA GLU A 495 3.94 2.79 18.04
C GLU A 495 2.62 2.51 18.74
N TRP A 496 2.04 3.54 19.34
CA TRP A 496 0.71 3.47 19.95
C TRP A 496 -0.01 4.80 19.86
N ASN A 497 -1.32 4.72 19.85
CA ASN A 497 -2.19 5.89 19.74
C ASN A 497 -3.02 6.10 21.02
N THR A 498 -3.16 7.35 21.41
CA THR A 498 -3.99 7.79 22.53
C THR A 498 -4.97 8.87 22.12
N VAL A 499 -6.06 9.05 22.91
CA VAL A 499 -7.14 9.99 22.58
C VAL A 499 -7.50 10.86 23.77
N GLY A 500 -7.71 12.15 23.50
CA GLY A 500 -8.31 13.09 24.42
C GLY A 500 -9.46 13.86 23.78
N VAL A 501 -10.47 14.19 24.56
CA VAL A 501 -11.68 14.89 24.09
C VAL A 501 -12.08 15.97 25.07
N HIS A 502 -12.14 17.21 24.57
CA HIS A 502 -12.55 18.37 25.38
C HIS A 502 -12.98 19.53 24.46
N GLU A 503 -13.76 20.48 24.94
CA GLU A 503 -14.07 21.73 24.23
C GLU A 503 -12.81 22.60 24.03
N ASN A 504 -11.86 22.54 24.95
CA ASN A 504 -10.57 23.21 24.85
C ASN A 504 -9.54 22.24 24.23
N VAL A 505 -8.97 22.60 23.07
CA VAL A 505 -8.00 21.78 22.36
C VAL A 505 -6.73 21.46 23.16
N ILE A 506 -6.29 22.37 24.02
CA ILE A 506 -5.09 22.14 24.86
C ILE A 506 -5.42 21.12 25.96
N ALA A 507 -6.61 21.20 26.55
CA ALA A 507 -7.06 20.22 27.53
C ALA A 507 -7.24 18.82 26.87
N ALA A 508 -7.82 18.75 25.69
CA ALA A 508 -7.90 17.50 24.93
C ALA A 508 -6.51 16.92 24.63
N SER A 509 -5.55 17.78 24.27
CA SER A 509 -4.16 17.39 24.03
C SER A 509 -3.47 16.89 25.29
N ALA A 510 -3.67 17.58 26.41
CA ALA A 510 -3.11 17.19 27.72
C ALA A 510 -3.59 15.79 28.13
N MET A 511 -4.88 15.47 27.94
CA MET A 511 -5.44 14.13 28.21
C MET A 511 -4.77 13.05 27.35
N ALA A 512 -4.64 13.32 26.05
CA ALA A 512 -4.01 12.36 25.14
C ALA A 512 -2.52 12.16 25.46
N LEU A 513 -1.78 13.21 25.81
CA LEU A 513 -0.37 13.16 26.20
C LEU A 513 -0.16 12.46 27.54
N GLU A 514 -1.05 12.68 28.53
CA GLU A 514 -1.03 11.97 29.82
C GLU A 514 -1.16 10.46 29.60
N ASP A 515 -2.12 10.04 28.79
CA ASP A 515 -2.29 8.64 28.41
C ASP A 515 -1.06 8.11 27.67
N ALA A 516 -0.50 8.89 26.73
CA ALA A 516 0.66 8.49 25.94
C ALA A 516 1.91 8.21 26.80
N VAL A 517 2.19 9.10 27.75
CA VAL A 517 3.29 8.96 28.71
C VAL A 517 3.03 7.78 29.66
N THR A 518 1.82 7.69 30.20
CA THR A 518 1.43 6.60 31.11
C THR A 518 1.59 5.24 30.45
N PHE A 519 1.07 5.10 29.24
CA PHE A 519 1.18 3.86 28.48
C PHE A 519 2.64 3.54 28.13
N GLY A 520 3.42 4.53 27.69
CA GLY A 520 4.85 4.36 27.41
C GLY A 520 5.64 3.86 28.62
N LEU A 521 5.37 4.37 29.81
CA LEU A 521 6.01 3.91 31.05
C LEU A 521 5.59 2.47 31.42
N LEU A 522 4.32 2.10 31.21
CA LEU A 522 3.85 0.73 31.40
C LEU A 522 4.59 -0.25 30.46
N ARG A 523 4.72 0.11 29.18
CA ARG A 523 5.45 -0.68 28.20
C ARG A 523 6.93 -0.88 28.56
N GLN A 524 7.54 0.09 29.23
CA GLN A 524 8.92 -0.01 29.73
C GLN A 524 9.02 -0.82 31.05
N GLY A 525 7.92 -1.43 31.49
CA GLY A 525 7.86 -2.29 32.68
C GLY A 525 7.76 -1.55 34.02
N ARG A 526 7.48 -0.25 34.01
CA ARG A 526 7.19 0.50 35.25
C ARG A 526 5.85 0.06 35.82
N LYS A 527 5.79 0.02 37.15
CA LYS A 527 4.54 -0.21 37.88
C LYS A 527 3.95 1.14 38.32
N PRO A 528 2.65 1.39 38.09
CA PRO A 528 1.99 2.57 38.58
C PRO A 528 1.92 2.59 40.12
N GLU A 529 1.80 3.79 40.71
CA GLU A 529 1.68 3.98 42.14
C GLU A 529 0.28 3.66 42.68
#